data_8016b73190cde09f94bd222614003752
#
_entry.id   8016b73190cde09f94bd222614003752
#
_cell.length_a   1.000
_cell.length_b   1.000
_cell.length_c   1.000
_cell.angle_alpha   90.00
_cell.angle_beta   90.00
_cell.angle_gamma   90.00
#
_symmetry.space_group_name_H-M   'P 1'
#
loop_
_entity.id
_entity.type
_entity.pdbx_description
1 polymer ?
#
loop_
_entity_poly.entity_id
_entity_poly.type
_entity_poly.pdbx_seq_one_letter_code
_entity_poly.pdbx_strand_id
1 'polypeptide(L)'
;MGLTEANGLIDLHIHGAFGVDVLTADEAGLDRLALGLEERGVAGFVPTLVPVPLDALAPLLSRLSAWVRSRRQGDARGAMPLGIHLEGPFVSANRSGALHRDALLDGSDARRVGAFFEAVGDLPGRSIVTMAPEIPGGLDLVSAFVKRGFLVSLGHTEADVPTLDGALRRGARHMTHFGNAMKPLHHRDAGPIGWGLLHDEVTVDVIADLHHLSPQMLALVRRCKGPEGFVLISDAAPCAGLPDGAYSVWGETLTVSEGAVRNASGGLAGSAALLPDCVDRLASCGVATSEEARHAASLTPRRLLASG
;
A
#
# COMPACT_ATOMS: atom_id res chain seq x y z
N MET A 1 8.20 17.03 16.70
CA MET A 1 7.00 16.44 17.32
C MET A 1 7.02 14.95 17.01
N GLY A 2 7.09 14.08 18.01
CA GLY A 2 7.17 12.63 17.78
C GLY A 2 5.84 12.09 17.25
N LEU A 3 5.90 11.07 16.40
CA LEU A 3 4.74 10.35 15.82
C LEU A 3 3.73 9.82 16.86
N THR A 4 4.06 9.91 18.15
CA THR A 4 3.28 9.35 19.27
C THR A 4 2.11 10.22 19.76
N GLU A 5 2.00 11.49 19.38
CA GLU A 5 1.01 12.43 19.95
C GLU A 5 -0.10 12.91 19.01
N ALA A 6 -0.09 12.57 17.73
CA ALA A 6 -1.15 12.96 16.81
C ALA A 6 -2.27 11.92 16.80
N ASN A 7 -3.46 12.28 17.28
CA ASN A 7 -4.69 11.44 17.32
C ASN A 7 -5.36 11.17 15.95
N GLY A 8 -4.69 11.45 14.82
CA GLY A 8 -5.26 11.30 13.49
C GLY A 8 -4.96 9.95 12.83
N LEU A 9 -5.67 9.66 11.76
CA LEU A 9 -5.52 8.44 10.97
C LEU A 9 -4.21 8.47 10.18
N ILE A 10 -3.66 7.29 9.88
CA ILE A 10 -2.47 7.11 9.04
C ILE A 10 -2.77 6.11 7.93
N ASP A 11 -2.63 6.54 6.69
CA ASP A 11 -2.82 5.73 5.51
C ASP A 11 -1.48 5.27 4.94
N LEU A 12 -1.22 3.95 4.97
CA LEU A 12 0.05 3.40 4.48
C LEU A 12 0.06 3.14 2.98
N HIS A 13 -1.10 3.23 2.32
CA HIS A 13 -1.25 2.88 0.91
C HIS A 13 -2.30 3.77 0.25
N ILE A 14 -1.84 4.73 -0.54
CA ILE A 14 -2.70 5.69 -1.25
C ILE A 14 -2.02 6.17 -2.54
N HIS A 15 -2.69 6.01 -3.67
CA HIS A 15 -2.21 6.44 -4.99
C HIS A 15 -2.62 7.88 -5.32
N GLY A 16 -3.60 8.40 -4.61
CA GLY A 16 -4.13 9.74 -4.79
C GLY A 16 -5.55 9.87 -4.30
N ALA A 17 -6.13 11.04 -4.45
CA ALA A 17 -7.54 11.33 -4.18
C ALA A 17 -7.90 12.70 -4.77
N PHE A 18 -9.20 13.01 -4.83
CA PHE A 18 -9.72 14.33 -5.22
C PHE A 18 -9.24 14.79 -6.61
N GLY A 19 -8.98 13.85 -7.53
CA GLY A 19 -8.43 14.13 -8.85
C GLY A 19 -6.92 14.36 -8.88
N VAL A 20 -6.22 14.14 -7.77
CA VAL A 20 -4.76 14.24 -7.69
C VAL A 20 -4.15 12.84 -7.73
N ASP A 21 -3.27 12.60 -8.68
CA ASP A 21 -2.49 11.36 -8.83
C ASP A 21 -1.07 11.59 -8.32
N VAL A 22 -0.63 10.84 -7.31
CA VAL A 22 0.74 10.90 -6.75
C VAL A 22 1.79 10.70 -7.82
N LEU A 23 1.51 9.87 -8.81
CA LEU A 23 2.42 9.55 -9.91
C LEU A 23 2.76 10.79 -10.77
N THR A 24 1.76 11.65 -11.05
CA THR A 24 1.88 12.73 -12.04
C THR A 24 1.77 14.13 -11.46
N ALA A 25 1.24 14.28 -10.23
CA ALA A 25 1.02 15.58 -9.61
C ALA A 25 2.31 16.38 -9.43
N ASP A 26 2.25 17.67 -9.67
CA ASP A 26 3.25 18.64 -9.25
C ASP A 26 3.18 18.90 -7.72
N GLU A 27 4.08 19.73 -7.22
CA GLU A 27 4.11 20.06 -5.79
C GLU A 27 2.79 20.66 -5.29
N ALA A 28 2.18 21.56 -6.07
CA ALA A 28 0.88 22.16 -5.72
C ALA A 28 -0.25 21.13 -5.71
N GLY A 29 -0.21 20.14 -6.59
CA GLY A 29 -1.14 19.01 -6.60
C GLY A 29 -0.99 18.14 -5.35
N LEU A 30 0.24 17.80 -4.99
CA LEU A 30 0.54 17.04 -3.78
C LEU A 30 0.13 17.79 -2.50
N ASP A 31 0.29 19.11 -2.46
CA ASP A 31 -0.19 19.94 -1.35
C ASP A 31 -1.71 19.94 -1.24
N ARG A 32 -2.44 20.02 -2.37
CA ARG A 32 -3.91 19.89 -2.37
C ARG A 32 -4.35 18.51 -1.86
N LEU A 33 -3.66 17.43 -2.25
CA LEU A 33 -3.92 16.09 -1.72
C LEU A 33 -3.74 16.07 -0.19
N ALA A 34 -2.62 16.57 0.30
CA ALA A 34 -2.31 16.60 1.73
C ALA A 34 -3.35 17.40 2.54
N LEU A 35 -3.79 18.56 2.04
CA LEU A 35 -4.84 19.37 2.66
C LEU A 35 -6.19 18.63 2.67
N GLY A 36 -6.60 18.07 1.54
CA GLY A 36 -7.86 17.32 1.47
C GLY A 36 -7.88 16.09 2.38
N LEU A 37 -6.75 15.40 2.55
CA LEU A 37 -6.61 14.29 3.49
C LEU A 37 -6.73 14.75 4.95
N GLU A 38 -6.10 15.88 5.32
CA GLU A 38 -6.22 16.47 6.66
C GLU A 38 -7.68 16.84 6.98
N GLU A 39 -8.38 17.48 6.03
CA GLU A 39 -9.81 17.84 6.18
C GLU A 39 -10.71 16.61 6.41
N ARG A 40 -10.28 15.44 5.94
CA ARG A 40 -10.93 14.15 6.20
C ARG A 40 -10.42 13.44 7.45
N GLY A 41 -9.53 14.05 8.25
CA GLY A 41 -9.03 13.49 9.51
C GLY A 41 -7.84 12.52 9.37
N VAL A 42 -7.20 12.48 8.19
CA VAL A 42 -5.94 11.76 7.97
C VAL A 42 -4.80 12.67 8.39
N ALA A 43 -4.04 12.27 9.41
CA ALA A 43 -2.91 13.06 9.92
C ALA A 43 -1.59 12.74 9.19
N GLY A 44 -1.48 11.54 8.64
CA GLY A 44 -0.30 11.13 7.90
C GLY A 44 -0.61 10.08 6.84
N PHE A 45 0.24 10.01 5.83
CA PHE A 45 0.07 9.03 4.76
C PHE A 45 1.41 8.66 4.12
N VAL A 46 1.43 7.55 3.41
CA VAL A 46 2.58 7.11 2.61
C VAL A 46 2.15 7.12 1.13
N PRO A 47 2.52 8.17 0.37
CA PRO A 47 2.20 8.24 -1.05
C PRO A 47 2.76 7.02 -1.79
N THR A 48 1.91 6.36 -2.57
CA THR A 48 2.19 5.07 -3.22
C THR A 48 2.35 5.23 -4.72
N LEU A 49 3.41 4.64 -5.25
CA LEU A 49 3.72 4.64 -6.67
C LEU A 49 3.47 3.25 -7.26
N VAL A 50 2.65 3.19 -8.30
CA VAL A 50 2.55 2.00 -9.17
C VAL A 50 3.83 1.85 -10.02
N PRO A 51 4.14 0.66 -10.57
CA PRO A 51 5.28 0.46 -11.44
C PRO A 51 5.26 1.38 -12.67
N VAL A 52 6.42 1.97 -12.95
CA VAL A 52 6.67 2.79 -14.14
C VAL A 52 7.88 2.25 -14.90
N PRO A 53 8.04 2.59 -16.19
CA PRO A 53 9.28 2.31 -16.90
C PRO A 53 10.50 2.83 -16.14
N LEU A 54 11.59 2.06 -16.17
CA LEU A 54 12.76 2.30 -15.32
C LEU A 54 13.41 3.69 -15.57
N ASP A 55 13.37 4.18 -16.79
CA ASP A 55 13.86 5.51 -17.18
C ASP A 55 13.01 6.66 -16.64
N ALA A 56 11.74 6.42 -16.35
CA ALA A 56 10.83 7.40 -15.73
C ALA A 56 10.96 7.43 -14.18
N LEU A 57 11.55 6.40 -13.57
CA LEU A 57 11.54 6.24 -12.11
C LEU A 57 12.36 7.30 -11.39
N ALA A 58 13.59 7.59 -11.84
CA ALA A 58 14.49 8.50 -11.15
C ALA A 58 13.95 9.95 -11.06
N PRO A 59 13.47 10.59 -12.15
CA PRO A 59 12.90 11.93 -12.07
C PRO A 59 11.62 11.97 -11.20
N LEU A 60 10.79 10.93 -11.25
CA LEU A 60 9.60 10.80 -10.43
C LEU A 60 9.94 10.76 -8.95
N LEU A 61 10.85 9.88 -8.55
CA LEU A 61 11.29 9.74 -7.16
C LEU A 61 12.04 10.98 -6.66
N SER A 62 12.83 11.63 -7.51
CA SER A 62 13.50 12.88 -7.16
C SER A 62 12.48 13.96 -6.78
N ARG A 63 11.46 14.19 -7.62
CA ARG A 63 10.37 15.14 -7.36
C ARG A 63 9.62 14.81 -6.08
N LEU A 64 9.13 13.57 -5.94
CA LEU A 64 8.34 13.15 -4.78
C LEU A 64 9.16 13.19 -3.49
N SER A 65 10.42 12.76 -3.54
CA SER A 65 11.33 12.81 -2.38
C SER A 65 11.63 14.24 -1.94
N ALA A 66 11.82 15.16 -2.88
CA ALA A 66 12.04 16.57 -2.55
C ALA A 66 10.82 17.15 -1.83
N TRP A 67 9.61 16.91 -2.34
CA TRP A 67 8.37 17.33 -1.70
C TRP A 67 8.20 16.70 -0.29
N VAL A 68 8.39 15.38 -0.15
CA VAL A 68 8.29 14.70 1.16
C VAL A 68 9.29 15.29 2.17
N ARG A 69 10.55 15.56 1.76
CA ARG A 69 11.56 16.16 2.64
C ARG A 69 11.17 17.58 3.06
N SER A 70 10.71 18.41 2.13
CA SER A 70 10.25 19.77 2.40
C SER A 70 9.12 19.78 3.42
N ARG A 71 8.09 18.93 3.22
CA ARG A 71 6.95 18.81 4.14
C ARG A 71 7.36 18.37 5.54
N ARG A 72 8.30 17.43 5.66
CA ARG A 72 8.76 16.89 6.96
C ARG A 72 9.67 17.87 7.74
N GLN A 73 10.26 18.85 7.09
CA GLN A 73 11.14 19.85 7.70
C GLN A 73 10.42 21.16 8.05
N GLY A 74 9.27 21.44 7.44
CA GLY A 74 8.51 22.66 7.60
C GLY A 74 7.26 22.51 8.48
N ASP A 75 6.58 23.64 8.70
CA ASP A 75 5.27 23.72 9.38
C ASP A 75 4.12 23.70 8.36
N ALA A 76 4.25 22.94 7.30
CA ALA A 76 3.25 22.89 6.23
C ALA A 76 1.94 22.26 6.73
N ARG A 77 0.80 22.90 6.41
CA ARG A 77 -0.55 22.40 6.71
C ARG A 77 -0.87 21.20 5.83
N GLY A 78 -1.75 20.33 6.31
CA GLY A 78 -2.19 19.12 5.61
C GLY A 78 -1.59 17.85 6.22
N ALA A 79 -2.08 16.70 5.78
CA ALA A 79 -1.59 15.39 6.20
C ALA A 79 -0.09 15.25 5.91
N MET A 80 0.65 14.67 6.87
CA MET A 80 2.12 14.54 6.78
C MET A 80 2.51 13.34 5.91
N PRO A 81 3.30 13.50 4.84
CA PRO A 81 3.89 12.36 4.14
C PRO A 81 4.97 11.71 5.01
N LEU A 82 4.81 10.40 5.30
CA LEU A 82 5.65 9.68 6.27
C LEU A 82 6.81 8.94 5.64
N GLY A 83 6.77 8.71 4.34
CA GLY A 83 7.74 8.00 3.52
C GLY A 83 7.24 7.93 2.08
N ILE A 84 7.72 6.96 1.32
CA ILE A 84 7.24 6.63 -0.02
C ILE A 84 7.00 5.12 -0.08
N HIS A 85 5.87 4.70 -0.65
CA HIS A 85 5.57 3.31 -0.90
C HIS A 85 5.78 2.99 -2.38
N LEU A 86 6.62 2.01 -2.67
CA LEU A 86 6.81 1.43 -3.98
C LEU A 86 5.94 0.17 -4.08
N GLU A 87 4.82 0.24 -4.77
CA GLU A 87 4.01 -0.94 -5.03
C GLU A 87 4.56 -1.66 -6.27
N GLY A 88 5.41 -2.63 -6.03
CA GLY A 88 6.24 -3.24 -7.07
C GLY A 88 7.55 -2.46 -7.30
N PRO A 89 8.21 -2.63 -8.46
CA PRO A 89 7.84 -3.44 -9.64
C PRO A 89 8.11 -4.95 -9.52
N PHE A 90 8.68 -5.41 -8.43
CA PHE A 90 9.09 -6.80 -8.21
C PHE A 90 7.93 -7.67 -7.71
N VAL A 91 6.89 -7.79 -8.51
CA VAL A 91 5.67 -8.55 -8.19
C VAL A 91 5.43 -9.69 -9.19
N SER A 92 4.61 -10.67 -8.83
CA SER A 92 4.24 -11.76 -9.72
C SER A 92 3.40 -11.24 -10.90
N ALA A 93 3.85 -11.50 -12.12
CA ALA A 93 3.09 -11.17 -13.32
C ALA A 93 1.71 -11.87 -13.38
N ASN A 94 1.58 -13.04 -12.72
CA ASN A 94 0.31 -13.76 -12.61
C ASN A 94 -0.65 -13.09 -11.59
N ARG A 95 -0.12 -12.22 -10.74
CA ARG A 95 -0.84 -11.51 -9.67
C ARG A 95 -0.71 -9.99 -9.80
N SER A 96 -0.47 -9.49 -11.00
CA SER A 96 -0.30 -8.05 -11.25
C SER A 96 -1.53 -7.21 -10.87
N GLY A 97 -2.73 -7.79 -10.80
CA GLY A 97 -3.94 -7.00 -10.54
C GLY A 97 -4.13 -5.90 -11.60
N ALA A 98 -4.25 -4.67 -11.16
CA ALA A 98 -4.32 -3.48 -12.01
C ALA A 98 -2.95 -2.90 -12.41
N LEU A 99 -1.83 -3.46 -11.93
CA LEU A 99 -0.49 -2.97 -12.25
C LEU A 99 -0.10 -3.28 -13.70
N HIS A 100 0.56 -2.34 -14.35
CA HIS A 100 1.04 -2.47 -15.73
C HIS A 100 2.17 -3.50 -15.85
N ARG A 101 1.90 -4.61 -16.52
CA ARG A 101 2.85 -5.73 -16.65
C ARG A 101 4.16 -5.36 -17.33
N ASP A 102 4.13 -4.41 -18.27
CA ASP A 102 5.31 -3.99 -19.04
C ASP A 102 6.34 -3.24 -18.16
N ALA A 103 5.92 -2.72 -17.01
CA ALA A 103 6.78 -2.04 -16.06
C ALA A 103 7.31 -2.98 -14.95
N LEU A 104 6.92 -4.26 -14.94
CA LEU A 104 7.38 -5.21 -13.93
C LEU A 104 8.84 -5.59 -14.13
N LEU A 105 9.50 -5.88 -13.02
CA LEU A 105 10.87 -6.35 -12.95
C LEU A 105 10.95 -7.65 -12.15
N ASP A 106 12.02 -8.39 -12.38
CA ASP A 106 12.44 -9.48 -11.50
C ASP A 106 13.94 -9.41 -11.21
N GLY A 107 14.45 -10.30 -10.36
CA GLY A 107 15.85 -10.33 -9.95
C GLY A 107 16.79 -11.03 -10.92
N SER A 108 16.32 -11.49 -12.10
CA SER A 108 17.15 -12.25 -13.06
C SER A 108 18.15 -11.37 -13.82
N ASP A 109 17.82 -10.08 -14.05
CA ASP A 109 18.72 -9.12 -14.70
C ASP A 109 19.37 -8.18 -13.68
N ALA A 110 20.59 -8.52 -13.26
CA ALA A 110 21.34 -7.75 -12.28
C ALA A 110 21.60 -6.29 -12.71
N ARG A 111 21.63 -5.98 -14.01
CA ARG A 111 21.81 -4.60 -14.50
C ARG A 111 20.54 -3.79 -14.29
N ARG A 112 19.37 -4.36 -14.62
CA ARG A 112 18.08 -3.69 -14.37
C ARG A 112 17.82 -3.50 -12.87
N VAL A 113 18.14 -4.51 -12.06
CA VAL A 113 18.07 -4.40 -10.59
C VAL A 113 19.01 -3.31 -10.08
N GLY A 114 20.26 -3.25 -10.57
CA GLY A 114 21.22 -2.19 -10.22
C GLY A 114 20.70 -0.80 -10.58
N ALA A 115 20.22 -0.62 -11.82
CA ALA A 115 19.66 0.65 -12.28
C ALA A 115 18.39 1.06 -11.49
N PHE A 116 17.55 0.09 -11.08
CA PHE A 116 16.40 0.35 -10.20
C PHE A 116 16.87 0.90 -8.84
N PHE A 117 17.81 0.25 -8.18
CA PHE A 117 18.32 0.72 -6.88
C PHE A 117 19.10 2.04 -6.97
N GLU A 118 19.74 2.31 -8.10
CA GLU A 118 20.34 3.61 -8.36
C GLU A 118 19.27 4.70 -8.50
N ALA A 119 18.19 4.43 -9.24
CA ALA A 119 17.06 5.35 -9.39
C ALA A 119 16.31 5.60 -8.06
N VAL A 120 16.17 4.56 -7.23
CA VAL A 120 15.53 4.66 -5.89
C VAL A 120 16.36 5.52 -4.95
N GLY A 121 17.68 5.36 -4.95
CA GLY A 121 18.58 6.12 -4.09
C GLY A 121 18.20 6.04 -2.61
N ASP A 122 18.26 7.17 -1.90
CA ASP A 122 17.88 7.32 -0.50
C ASP A 122 16.52 8.02 -0.39
N LEU A 123 15.48 7.27 -0.02
CA LEU A 123 14.13 7.78 0.11
C LEU A 123 13.89 8.39 1.50
N PRO A 124 13.04 9.44 1.60
CA PRO A 124 12.73 10.10 2.86
C PRO A 124 11.79 9.28 3.75
N GLY A 125 11.97 9.40 5.06
CA GLY A 125 11.09 8.79 6.04
C GLY A 125 11.19 7.26 6.10
N ARG A 126 10.12 6.60 6.51
CA ARG A 126 10.03 5.13 6.51
C ARG A 126 9.37 4.68 5.20
N SER A 127 10.16 4.26 4.24
CA SER A 127 9.65 3.80 2.95
C SER A 127 9.23 2.33 2.98
N ILE A 128 8.22 2.01 2.18
CA ILE A 128 7.62 0.68 2.05
C ILE A 128 7.89 0.17 0.64
N VAL A 129 8.06 -1.13 0.48
CA VAL A 129 8.03 -1.80 -0.82
C VAL A 129 7.10 -3.00 -0.77
N THR A 130 6.16 -3.07 -1.71
CA THR A 130 5.35 -4.27 -1.97
C THR A 130 6.03 -5.12 -3.02
N MET A 131 6.25 -6.40 -2.71
CA MET A 131 6.90 -7.32 -3.62
C MET A 131 6.46 -8.77 -3.43
N ALA A 132 6.68 -9.58 -4.46
CA ALA A 132 6.46 -11.03 -4.46
C ALA A 132 7.80 -11.77 -4.24
N PRO A 133 7.93 -12.60 -3.20
CA PRO A 133 9.20 -13.26 -2.89
C PRO A 133 9.52 -14.45 -3.81
N GLU A 134 8.53 -14.97 -4.54
CA GLU A 134 8.67 -16.12 -5.45
C GLU A 134 9.22 -15.78 -6.83
N ILE A 135 9.28 -14.51 -7.21
CA ILE A 135 9.85 -14.13 -8.51
C ILE A 135 11.34 -14.49 -8.57
N PRO A 136 11.94 -14.66 -9.76
CA PRO A 136 13.37 -14.89 -9.88
C PRO A 136 14.19 -13.89 -9.07
N GLY A 137 15.07 -14.36 -8.18
CA GLY A 137 15.85 -13.51 -7.27
C GLY A 137 15.08 -12.79 -6.15
N GLY A 138 13.79 -13.08 -5.98
CA GLY A 138 12.89 -12.36 -5.06
C GLY A 138 13.36 -12.39 -3.61
N LEU A 139 13.84 -13.53 -3.10
CA LEU A 139 14.33 -13.62 -1.73
C LEU A 139 15.60 -12.77 -1.50
N ASP A 140 16.47 -12.62 -2.49
CA ASP A 140 17.64 -11.76 -2.39
C ASP A 140 17.26 -10.29 -2.45
N LEU A 141 16.23 -9.95 -3.24
CA LEU A 141 15.61 -8.62 -3.26
C LEU A 141 15.00 -8.25 -1.90
N VAL A 142 14.30 -9.17 -1.21
CA VAL A 142 13.83 -8.96 0.18
C VAL A 142 15.01 -8.51 1.06
N SER A 143 16.12 -9.25 1.04
CA SER A 143 17.31 -8.91 1.82
C SER A 143 17.89 -7.54 1.43
N ALA A 144 17.91 -7.22 0.13
CA ALA A 144 18.44 -5.97 -0.39
C ALA A 144 17.61 -4.75 0.05
N PHE A 145 16.28 -4.86 0.07
CA PHE A 145 15.37 -3.81 0.55
C PHE A 145 15.45 -3.64 2.07
N VAL A 146 15.42 -4.74 2.83
CA VAL A 146 15.59 -4.70 4.30
C VAL A 146 16.90 -4.02 4.69
N LYS A 147 18.00 -4.34 4.03
CA LYS A 147 19.31 -3.71 4.27
C LYS A 147 19.30 -2.20 3.99
N ARG A 148 18.43 -1.72 3.11
CA ARG A 148 18.24 -0.30 2.80
C ARG A 148 17.21 0.38 3.70
N GLY A 149 16.71 -0.30 4.74
CA GLY A 149 15.78 0.26 5.71
C GLY A 149 14.31 0.29 5.24
N PHE A 150 13.95 -0.39 4.15
CA PHE A 150 12.56 -0.50 3.76
C PHE A 150 11.77 -1.43 4.68
N LEU A 151 10.51 -1.08 4.93
CA LEU A 151 9.51 -2.05 5.35
C LEU A 151 9.14 -2.89 4.13
N VAL A 152 9.56 -4.16 4.13
CA VAL A 152 9.19 -5.08 3.06
C VAL A 152 7.83 -5.69 3.35
N SER A 153 6.89 -5.43 2.43
CA SER A 153 5.53 -5.93 2.42
C SER A 153 5.36 -6.96 1.31
N LEU A 154 4.81 -8.12 1.64
CA LEU A 154 4.53 -9.17 0.67
C LEU A 154 3.15 -8.93 0.06
N GLY A 155 3.10 -8.80 -1.27
CA GLY A 155 1.87 -8.57 -2.00
C GLY A 155 2.00 -8.95 -3.47
N HIS A 156 0.89 -8.97 -4.20
CA HIS A 156 0.87 -9.39 -5.60
C HIS A 156 1.62 -10.72 -5.81
N THR A 157 1.31 -11.72 -5.00
CA THR A 157 2.10 -12.93 -4.82
C THR A 157 1.26 -14.21 -4.92
N GLU A 158 1.88 -15.26 -5.40
CA GLU A 158 1.36 -16.63 -5.36
C GLU A 158 2.36 -17.59 -4.67
N ALA A 159 3.24 -17.00 -3.83
CA ALA A 159 4.29 -17.73 -3.14
C ALA A 159 3.76 -18.90 -2.33
N ASP A 160 4.52 -19.99 -2.31
CA ASP A 160 4.31 -21.11 -1.41
C ASP A 160 4.82 -20.83 0.01
N VAL A 161 4.41 -21.65 0.96
CA VAL A 161 4.79 -21.51 2.37
C VAL A 161 6.32 -21.48 2.57
N PRO A 162 7.13 -22.38 1.99
CA PRO A 162 8.59 -22.33 2.13
C PRO A 162 9.23 -21.01 1.67
N THR A 163 8.71 -20.43 0.58
CA THR A 163 9.17 -19.14 0.05
C THR A 163 8.80 -17.99 0.98
N LEU A 164 7.57 -17.98 1.51
CA LEU A 164 7.10 -16.99 2.49
C LEU A 164 7.92 -17.05 3.78
N ASP A 165 8.21 -18.26 4.30
CA ASP A 165 9.11 -18.47 5.44
C ASP A 165 10.51 -17.94 5.13
N GLY A 166 10.97 -18.12 3.90
CA GLY A 166 12.23 -17.57 3.42
C GLY A 166 12.26 -16.04 3.46
N ALA A 167 11.17 -15.39 3.05
CA ALA A 167 11.02 -13.94 3.10
C ALA A 167 10.95 -13.41 4.54
N LEU A 168 10.20 -14.08 5.43
CA LEU A 168 10.12 -13.74 6.86
C LEU A 168 11.50 -13.79 7.53
N ARG A 169 12.27 -14.87 7.30
CA ARG A 169 13.65 -14.99 7.83
C ARG A 169 14.58 -13.89 7.33
N ARG A 170 14.31 -13.30 6.16
CA ARG A 170 15.05 -12.18 5.57
C ARG A 170 14.55 -10.80 6.00
N GLY A 171 13.49 -10.73 6.81
CA GLY A 171 13.02 -9.51 7.42
C GLY A 171 11.76 -8.89 6.80
N ALA A 172 11.06 -9.59 5.90
CA ALA A 172 9.69 -9.20 5.55
C ALA A 172 8.78 -9.27 6.78
N ARG A 173 7.93 -8.24 7.00
CA ARG A 173 7.12 -8.11 8.23
C ARG A 173 5.70 -7.64 7.98
N HIS A 174 5.32 -7.45 6.73
CA HIS A 174 4.00 -6.92 6.37
C HIS A 174 3.44 -7.62 5.14
N MET A 175 2.11 -7.54 4.94
CA MET A 175 1.45 -7.99 3.71
C MET A 175 0.47 -6.92 3.24
N THR A 176 0.56 -6.58 1.96
CA THR A 176 -0.17 -5.48 1.32
C THR A 176 -1.55 -5.93 0.84
N HIS A 177 -2.59 -5.09 1.05
CA HIS A 177 -4.02 -5.28 0.68
C HIS A 177 -4.42 -6.75 0.71
N PHE A 178 -4.23 -7.34 1.88
CA PHE A 178 -4.30 -8.77 2.15
C PHE A 178 -5.55 -9.43 1.55
N GLY A 179 -5.32 -10.50 0.81
CA GLY A 179 -6.37 -11.22 0.07
C GLY A 179 -6.56 -10.74 -1.37
N ASN A 180 -6.12 -9.51 -1.72
CA ASN A 180 -6.21 -8.98 -3.08
C ASN A 180 -4.91 -9.26 -3.83
N ALA A 181 -5.01 -9.58 -5.12
CA ALA A 181 -3.88 -9.96 -5.96
C ALA A 181 -2.97 -11.05 -5.34
N MET A 182 -3.55 -11.96 -4.56
CA MET A 182 -2.88 -13.10 -3.93
C MET A 182 -3.47 -14.42 -4.42
N LYS A 183 -2.68 -15.51 -4.31
CA LYS A 183 -3.19 -16.86 -4.51
C LYS A 183 -4.29 -17.14 -3.49
N PRO A 184 -5.48 -17.59 -3.91
CA PRO A 184 -6.59 -17.89 -3.01
C PRO A 184 -6.25 -18.96 -1.98
N LEU A 185 -6.83 -18.84 -0.77
CA LEU A 185 -6.76 -19.88 0.26
C LEU A 185 -7.45 -21.16 -0.21
N HIS A 186 -6.75 -22.28 -0.10
CA HIS A 186 -7.29 -23.60 -0.40
C HIS A 186 -6.97 -24.59 0.74
N HIS A 187 -7.90 -25.50 1.07
CA HIS A 187 -7.76 -26.39 2.22
C HIS A 187 -6.57 -27.38 2.17
N ARG A 188 -5.94 -27.57 1.01
CA ARG A 188 -4.71 -28.37 0.83
C ARG A 188 -3.49 -27.53 0.52
N ASP A 189 -3.66 -26.22 0.33
CA ASP A 189 -2.57 -25.30 0.02
C ASP A 189 -2.93 -23.94 0.64
N ALA A 190 -2.33 -23.65 1.79
CA ALA A 190 -2.61 -22.43 2.53
C ALA A 190 -2.27 -21.16 1.74
N GLY A 191 -1.21 -21.23 0.93
CA GLY A 191 -0.73 -20.08 0.15
C GLY A 191 -0.44 -18.85 1.02
N PRO A 192 -0.31 -17.66 0.39
CA PRO A 192 -0.01 -16.44 1.13
C PRO A 192 -1.11 -16.03 2.11
N ILE A 193 -2.38 -16.31 1.80
CA ILE A 193 -3.50 -15.95 2.68
C ILE A 193 -3.46 -16.79 3.96
N GLY A 194 -3.41 -18.12 3.85
CA GLY A 194 -3.37 -18.98 5.04
C GLY A 194 -2.10 -18.77 5.86
N TRP A 195 -0.96 -18.58 5.19
CA TRP A 195 0.30 -18.28 5.85
C TRP A 195 0.22 -16.96 6.64
N GLY A 196 -0.24 -15.87 6.03
CA GLY A 196 -0.34 -14.57 6.67
C GLY A 196 -1.28 -14.54 7.87
N LEU A 197 -2.38 -15.33 7.83
CA LEU A 197 -3.30 -15.46 8.96
C LEU A 197 -2.67 -16.14 10.18
N LEU A 198 -1.67 -17.01 9.99
CA LEU A 198 -1.08 -17.85 11.02
C LEU A 198 0.23 -17.29 11.61
N HIS A 199 0.86 -16.30 10.96
CA HIS A 199 2.15 -15.74 11.40
C HIS A 199 1.95 -14.43 12.14
N ASP A 200 1.97 -14.45 13.47
CA ASP A 200 1.76 -13.29 14.34
C ASP A 200 2.85 -12.20 14.14
N GLU A 201 4.05 -12.59 13.70
CA GLU A 201 5.18 -11.67 13.43
C GLU A 201 4.97 -10.81 12.19
N VAL A 202 3.95 -11.12 11.38
CA VAL A 202 3.61 -10.41 10.15
C VAL A 202 2.31 -9.64 10.33
N THR A 203 2.34 -8.35 10.13
CA THR A 203 1.13 -7.55 10.06
C THR A 203 0.50 -7.64 8.67
N VAL A 204 -0.79 -7.39 8.57
CA VAL A 204 -1.49 -7.34 7.28
C VAL A 204 -2.29 -6.05 7.18
N ASP A 205 -2.27 -5.40 6.03
CA ASP A 205 -3.22 -4.32 5.78
C ASP A 205 -4.40 -4.80 4.92
N VAL A 206 -5.54 -4.16 5.09
CA VAL A 206 -6.78 -4.49 4.40
C VAL A 206 -7.52 -3.24 3.93
N ILE A 207 -8.20 -3.36 2.79
CA ILE A 207 -9.12 -2.37 2.27
C ILE A 207 -10.53 -2.72 2.76
N ALA A 208 -11.09 -1.90 3.65
CA ALA A 208 -12.41 -2.14 4.24
C ALA A 208 -13.52 -1.34 3.53
N ASP A 209 -13.45 -1.24 2.21
CA ASP A 209 -14.47 -0.60 1.37
C ASP A 209 -15.69 -1.49 1.08
N LEU A 210 -15.66 -2.75 1.52
CA LEU A 210 -16.67 -3.80 1.32
C LEU A 210 -16.83 -4.26 -0.15
N HIS A 211 -15.96 -3.80 -1.06
CA HIS A 211 -15.85 -4.28 -2.44
C HIS A 211 -14.65 -5.21 -2.60
N HIS A 212 -13.50 -4.89 -1.97
CA HIS A 212 -12.29 -5.71 -2.01
C HIS A 212 -12.39 -6.94 -1.12
N LEU A 213 -12.95 -6.80 0.08
CA LEU A 213 -13.16 -7.89 1.01
C LEU A 213 -14.59 -7.90 1.55
N SER A 214 -15.20 -9.08 1.64
CA SER A 214 -16.49 -9.23 2.31
C SER A 214 -16.36 -9.00 3.83
N PRO A 215 -17.44 -8.60 4.53
CA PRO A 215 -17.44 -8.49 5.99
C PRO A 215 -16.96 -9.77 6.70
N GLN A 216 -17.27 -10.96 6.15
CA GLN A 216 -16.85 -12.24 6.70
C GLN A 216 -15.33 -12.42 6.59
N MET A 217 -14.73 -12.02 5.46
CA MET A 217 -13.29 -12.09 5.28
C MET A 217 -12.57 -11.09 6.19
N LEU A 218 -13.06 -9.85 6.30
CA LEU A 218 -12.54 -8.86 7.24
C LEU A 218 -12.61 -9.37 8.69
N ALA A 219 -13.71 -10.00 9.09
CA ALA A 219 -13.86 -10.60 10.41
C ALA A 219 -12.87 -11.75 10.66
N LEU A 220 -12.64 -12.60 9.65
CA LEU A 220 -11.66 -13.68 9.74
C LEU A 220 -10.25 -13.13 9.92
N VAL A 221 -9.84 -12.20 9.08
CA VAL A 221 -8.51 -11.58 9.15
C VAL A 221 -8.30 -10.93 10.52
N ARG A 222 -9.28 -10.11 10.97
CA ARG A 222 -9.20 -9.44 12.27
C ARG A 222 -9.08 -10.42 13.45
N ARG A 223 -9.84 -11.53 13.42
CA ARG A 223 -9.77 -12.56 14.48
C ARG A 223 -8.40 -13.24 14.54
N CYS A 224 -7.81 -13.54 13.38
CA CYS A 224 -6.51 -14.20 13.30
C CYS A 224 -5.38 -13.24 13.69
N LYS A 225 -5.43 -11.98 13.23
CA LYS A 225 -4.33 -11.02 13.40
C LYS A 225 -4.38 -10.23 14.69
N GLY A 226 -5.55 -10.16 15.35
CA GLY A 226 -5.72 -9.32 16.53
C GLY A 226 -5.53 -7.83 16.24
N PRO A 227 -5.57 -6.97 17.26
CA PRO A 227 -5.50 -5.52 17.08
C PRO A 227 -4.13 -5.02 16.61
N GLU A 228 -3.05 -5.72 16.95
CA GLU A 228 -1.67 -5.31 16.62
C GLU A 228 -1.20 -5.77 15.25
N GLY A 229 -1.82 -6.82 14.70
CA GLY A 229 -1.47 -7.38 13.39
C GLY A 229 -2.39 -6.93 12.24
N PHE A 230 -3.46 -6.16 12.52
CA PHE A 230 -4.49 -5.74 11.57
C PHE A 230 -4.41 -4.24 11.33
N VAL A 231 -4.17 -3.83 10.09
CA VAL A 231 -4.03 -2.43 9.66
C VAL A 231 -5.12 -2.10 8.63
N LEU A 232 -5.70 -0.90 8.70
CA LEU A 232 -6.56 -0.38 7.65
C LEU A 232 -5.77 0.53 6.72
N ILE A 233 -6.01 0.39 5.42
CA ILE A 233 -5.56 1.28 4.35
C ILE A 233 -6.74 1.69 3.49
N SER A 234 -6.58 2.76 2.72
CA SER A 234 -7.57 3.11 1.70
C SER A 234 -7.34 2.42 0.38
N ASP A 235 -6.09 2.28 -0.03
CA ASP A 235 -5.71 1.97 -1.42
C ASP A 235 -6.46 2.91 -2.40
N ALA A 236 -6.61 4.18 -2.01
CA ALA A 236 -7.40 5.14 -2.75
C ALA A 236 -6.76 5.44 -4.11
N ALA A 237 -7.56 5.29 -5.16
CA ALA A 237 -7.21 5.71 -6.51
C ALA A 237 -7.31 7.24 -6.65
N PRO A 238 -6.65 7.87 -7.63
CA PRO A 238 -6.75 9.33 -7.86
C PRO A 238 -8.17 9.87 -7.97
N CYS A 239 -9.13 9.04 -8.38
CA CYS A 239 -10.56 9.38 -8.46
C CYS A 239 -11.33 9.18 -7.13
N ALA A 240 -10.69 8.72 -6.05
CA ALA A 240 -11.33 8.62 -4.75
C ALA A 240 -11.81 9.99 -4.25
N GLY A 241 -12.99 10.02 -3.62
CA GLY A 241 -13.61 11.25 -3.15
C GLY A 241 -14.26 12.11 -4.26
N LEU A 242 -14.24 11.67 -5.52
CA LEU A 242 -14.96 12.28 -6.63
C LEU A 242 -16.33 11.61 -6.85
N PRO A 243 -17.29 12.27 -7.52
CA PRO A 243 -18.58 11.68 -7.88
C PRO A 243 -18.43 10.42 -8.76
N ASP A 244 -19.50 9.65 -8.87
CA ASP A 244 -19.59 8.56 -9.84
C ASP A 244 -19.35 9.10 -11.26
N GLY A 245 -18.56 8.37 -12.06
CA GLY A 245 -18.17 8.81 -13.39
C GLY A 245 -16.95 8.07 -13.93
N ALA A 246 -16.53 8.45 -15.13
CA ALA A 246 -15.34 7.92 -15.80
C ALA A 246 -14.17 8.92 -15.69
N TYR A 247 -13.01 8.43 -15.30
CA TYR A 247 -11.79 9.21 -15.06
C TYR A 247 -10.61 8.62 -15.81
N SER A 248 -9.78 9.46 -16.43
CA SER A 248 -8.54 9.02 -17.04
C SER A 248 -7.44 8.96 -15.97
N VAL A 249 -6.97 7.76 -15.66
CA VAL A 249 -5.98 7.49 -14.60
C VAL A 249 -5.00 6.45 -15.12
N TRP A 250 -3.70 6.65 -14.96
CA TRP A 250 -2.62 5.71 -15.36
C TRP A 250 -2.66 5.27 -16.82
N GLY A 251 -3.17 6.13 -17.70
CA GLY A 251 -3.28 5.84 -19.14
C GLY A 251 -4.47 4.97 -19.53
N GLU A 252 -5.37 4.66 -18.60
CA GLU A 252 -6.62 3.95 -18.84
C GLU A 252 -7.85 4.72 -18.30
N THR A 253 -9.04 4.24 -18.63
CA THR A 253 -10.29 4.77 -18.06
C THR A 253 -10.71 3.94 -16.87
N LEU A 254 -10.73 4.56 -15.69
CA LEU A 254 -11.34 4.01 -14.49
C LEU A 254 -12.77 4.55 -14.33
N THR A 255 -13.69 3.67 -13.95
CA THR A 255 -15.08 4.04 -13.68
C THR A 255 -15.35 3.93 -12.19
N VAL A 256 -15.79 5.03 -11.58
CA VAL A 256 -16.34 5.06 -10.22
C VAL A 256 -17.84 4.85 -10.32
N SER A 257 -18.34 3.82 -9.66
CA SER A 257 -19.77 3.53 -9.57
C SER A 257 -20.07 2.78 -8.27
N GLU A 258 -21.09 3.25 -7.56
CA GLU A 258 -21.56 2.62 -6.30
C GLU A 258 -20.44 2.41 -5.27
N GLY A 259 -19.46 3.32 -5.24
CA GLY A 259 -18.33 3.27 -4.32
C GLY A 259 -17.19 2.31 -4.69
N ALA A 260 -17.26 1.68 -5.87
CA ALA A 260 -16.18 0.85 -6.42
C ALA A 260 -15.46 1.56 -7.58
N VAL A 261 -14.15 1.33 -7.70
CA VAL A 261 -13.36 1.75 -8.87
C VAL A 261 -13.04 0.53 -9.72
N ARG A 262 -13.36 0.60 -11.00
CA ARG A 262 -13.13 -0.51 -11.94
C ARG A 262 -12.41 -0.03 -13.19
N ASN A 263 -11.51 -0.84 -13.68
CA ASN A 263 -10.88 -0.65 -14.98
C ASN A 263 -11.77 -1.16 -16.13
N ALA A 264 -11.32 -0.98 -17.37
CA ALA A 264 -12.07 -1.37 -18.58
C ALA A 264 -12.39 -2.87 -18.66
N SER A 265 -11.60 -3.74 -17.98
CA SER A 265 -11.87 -5.19 -17.90
C SER A 265 -12.87 -5.56 -16.81
N GLY A 266 -13.36 -4.61 -16.02
CA GLY A 266 -14.27 -4.80 -14.90
C GLY A 266 -13.59 -5.18 -13.59
N GLY A 267 -12.28 -5.32 -13.56
CA GLY A 267 -11.49 -5.57 -12.35
C GLY A 267 -11.44 -4.34 -11.43
N LEU A 268 -11.30 -4.56 -10.11
CA LEU A 268 -11.04 -3.46 -9.18
C LEU A 268 -9.64 -2.87 -9.44
N ALA A 269 -9.53 -1.55 -9.33
CA ALA A 269 -8.31 -0.79 -9.57
C ALA A 269 -8.17 0.33 -8.52
N GLY A 270 -7.69 -0.04 -7.34
CA GLY A 270 -7.74 0.79 -6.15
C GLY A 270 -9.18 1.02 -5.65
N SER A 271 -9.33 1.89 -4.66
CA SER A 271 -10.60 2.17 -3.98
C SER A 271 -11.11 3.58 -4.28
N ALA A 272 -12.44 3.75 -4.26
CA ALA A 272 -13.10 5.07 -4.22
C ALA A 272 -13.20 5.62 -2.78
N ALA A 273 -12.96 4.78 -1.77
CA ALA A 273 -13.04 5.14 -0.37
C ALA A 273 -11.73 5.77 0.11
N LEU A 274 -11.84 6.73 1.02
CA LEU A 274 -10.72 7.22 1.81
C LEU A 274 -10.61 6.42 3.11
N LEU A 275 -9.48 6.52 3.80
CA LEU A 275 -9.26 5.78 5.05
C LEU A 275 -10.36 5.99 6.11
N PRO A 276 -10.91 7.21 6.34
CA PRO A 276 -12.04 7.40 7.25
C PRO A 276 -13.28 6.60 6.85
N ASP A 277 -13.55 6.50 5.54
CA ASP A 277 -14.69 5.73 5.03
C ASP A 277 -14.51 4.23 5.32
N CYS A 278 -13.26 3.73 5.21
CA CYS A 278 -12.91 2.34 5.58
C CYS A 278 -13.12 2.08 7.09
N VAL A 279 -12.73 3.05 7.94
CA VAL A 279 -12.96 2.99 9.40
C VAL A 279 -14.45 2.89 9.70
N ASP A 280 -15.25 3.77 9.10
CA ASP A 280 -16.70 3.82 9.34
C ASP A 280 -17.41 2.57 8.82
N ARG A 281 -17.01 2.07 7.65
CA ARG A 281 -17.58 0.84 7.06
C ARG A 281 -17.25 -0.39 7.87
N LEU A 282 -16.00 -0.53 8.37
CA LEU A 282 -15.60 -1.65 9.23
C LEU A 282 -16.42 -1.68 10.53
N ALA A 283 -16.69 -0.52 11.13
CA ALA A 283 -17.52 -0.40 12.32
C ALA A 283 -19.00 -0.68 12.01
N SER A 284 -19.54 -0.08 10.95
CA SER A 284 -20.95 -0.19 10.58
C SER A 284 -21.37 -1.60 10.18
N CYS A 285 -20.47 -2.39 9.58
CA CYS A 285 -20.74 -3.79 9.24
C CYS A 285 -20.57 -4.76 10.43
N GLY A 286 -20.25 -4.25 11.63
CA GLY A 286 -20.16 -5.02 12.88
C GLY A 286 -18.91 -5.90 13.00
N VAL A 287 -17.90 -5.70 12.17
CA VAL A 287 -16.63 -6.45 12.23
C VAL A 287 -15.74 -5.95 13.37
N ALA A 288 -15.78 -4.65 13.65
CA ALA A 288 -15.03 -4.02 14.76
C ALA A 288 -15.89 -2.94 15.43
N THR A 289 -15.55 -2.56 16.66
CA THR A 289 -16.06 -1.31 17.24
C THR A 289 -15.39 -0.11 16.55
N SER A 290 -15.98 1.07 16.67
CA SER A 290 -15.38 2.31 16.13
C SER A 290 -13.98 2.58 16.72
N GLU A 291 -13.75 2.25 17.98
CA GLU A 291 -12.44 2.39 18.64
C GLU A 291 -11.40 1.44 18.03
N GLU A 292 -11.75 0.17 17.84
CA GLU A 292 -10.89 -0.83 17.22
C GLU A 292 -10.57 -0.51 15.77
N ALA A 293 -11.56 -0.04 14.99
CA ALA A 293 -11.35 0.39 13.61
C ALA A 293 -10.39 1.60 13.55
N ARG A 294 -10.56 2.58 14.44
CA ARG A 294 -9.64 3.71 14.56
C ARG A 294 -8.24 3.28 15.01
N HIS A 295 -8.12 2.31 15.93
CA HIS A 295 -6.84 1.73 16.34
C HIS A 295 -6.09 1.15 15.12
N ALA A 296 -6.78 0.35 14.31
CA ALA A 296 -6.23 -0.26 13.09
C ALA A 296 -5.79 0.76 12.03
N ALA A 297 -6.37 1.96 12.04
CA ALA A 297 -6.05 3.06 11.12
C ALA A 297 -5.13 4.14 11.73
N SER A 298 -4.71 4.01 12.99
CA SER A 298 -3.91 5.04 13.66
C SER A 298 -2.70 4.48 14.42
N LEU A 299 -2.91 3.72 15.49
CA LEU A 299 -1.84 3.23 16.37
C LEU A 299 -1.04 2.10 15.72
N THR A 300 -1.71 1.12 15.11
CA THR A 300 -1.04 -0.02 14.48
C THR A 300 -0.13 0.42 13.33
N PRO A 301 -0.57 1.27 12.34
CA PRO A 301 0.33 1.75 11.30
C PRO A 301 1.48 2.61 11.84
N ARG A 302 1.28 3.39 12.93
CA ARG A 302 2.38 4.14 13.57
C ARG A 302 3.46 3.21 14.11
N ARG A 303 3.06 2.16 14.83
CA ARG A 303 3.99 1.17 15.38
C ARG A 303 4.74 0.45 14.27
N LEU A 304 4.04 0.07 13.19
CA LEU A 304 4.65 -0.57 12.04
C LEU A 304 5.71 0.31 11.38
N LEU A 305 5.45 1.60 11.21
CA LEU A 305 6.44 2.55 10.68
C LEU A 305 7.59 2.83 11.65
N ALA A 306 7.39 2.68 12.95
CA ALA A 306 8.42 2.89 13.98
C ALA A 306 9.32 1.65 14.20
N SER A 307 8.85 0.45 13.86
CA SER A 307 9.59 -0.80 14.00
C SER A 307 10.60 -0.97 12.85
N GLY A 308 11.86 -0.58 13.06
CA GLY A 308 12.92 -0.77 12.06
C GLY A 308 14.16 0.02 12.35
#